data_6fbe59cad2a97cb1e394da4abbebc522
#
_entry.id   6fbe59cad2a97cb1e394da4abbebc522
#
_cell.length_a   1.000
_cell.length_b   1.000
_cell.length_c   1.000
_cell.angle_alpha   90.00
_cell.angle_beta   90.00
_cell.angle_gamma   90.00
#
_symmetry.space_group_name_H-M   'P 1'
#
loop_
_entity.id
_entity.type
_entity.pdbx_description
1 polymer ?
#
loop_
_entity_poly.entity_id
_entity_poly.type
_entity_poly.pdbx_seq_one_letter_code
_entity_poly.pdbx_strand_id
1 'polypeptide(L)'
;VYPTRIEGIAPGTNDLLDGCLRNAQKAGFEVIVGLNFDERWWNTSKWTPEWITEQMMLGNRVAQEITENYRSRYPGTLKGWYWVWEIEASFIVNSPELGDLLVNALNINLDCLTRLTPDLSVILSPFMNSQRCTAEAHAKVWGGILRNAHLKDGDILAPQDCVGSGFLKPEETAQWFKALAAVIPASPKINFWANIESFD
;
A
#
# COMPACT_ATOMS: atom_id res chain seq x y z
N VAL A 1 -5.53 -10.62 -13.55
CA VAL A 1 -6.16 -11.28 -12.41
C VAL A 1 -7.68 -11.32 -12.57
N TYR A 2 -8.26 -10.42 -13.36
CA TYR A 2 -9.67 -10.34 -13.71
C TYR A 2 -9.83 -9.83 -15.16
N PRO A 3 -10.98 -10.03 -15.82
CA PRO A 3 -11.23 -9.54 -17.18
C PRO A 3 -11.43 -8.03 -17.17
N THR A 4 -10.34 -7.30 -17.32
CA THR A 4 -10.32 -5.83 -17.37
C THR A 4 -10.73 -5.31 -18.75
N ARG A 5 -11.32 -4.10 -18.78
CA ARG A 5 -11.60 -3.32 -20.00
C ARG A 5 -10.67 -2.10 -20.14
N ILE A 6 -9.70 -1.99 -19.23
CA ILE A 6 -8.74 -0.87 -19.26
C ILE A 6 -7.88 -1.00 -20.52
N GLU A 7 -7.91 0.02 -21.36
CA GLU A 7 -7.11 0.07 -22.58
C GLU A 7 -5.61 -0.07 -22.28
N GLY A 8 -4.92 -0.87 -23.09
CA GLY A 8 -3.49 -1.15 -22.93
C GLY A 8 -3.15 -2.23 -21.89
N ILE A 9 -4.14 -2.78 -21.19
CA ILE A 9 -3.94 -3.86 -20.23
C ILE A 9 -4.52 -5.16 -20.81
N ALA A 10 -3.69 -6.21 -20.84
CA ALA A 10 -4.18 -7.53 -21.25
C ALA A 10 -5.23 -8.05 -20.27
N PRO A 11 -6.45 -8.38 -20.72
CA PRO A 11 -7.47 -8.91 -19.83
C PRO A 11 -7.05 -10.29 -19.28
N GLY A 12 -7.36 -10.55 -18.03
CA GLY A 12 -7.26 -11.89 -17.46
C GLY A 12 -8.20 -12.86 -18.20
N THR A 13 -7.71 -14.06 -18.50
CA THR A 13 -8.53 -15.12 -19.12
C THR A 13 -9.54 -15.72 -18.16
N ASN A 14 -9.24 -15.68 -16.87
CA ASN A 14 -10.10 -16.15 -15.79
C ASN A 14 -10.34 -15.02 -14.79
N ASP A 15 -11.54 -14.98 -14.22
CA ASP A 15 -11.88 -14.02 -13.16
C ASP A 15 -11.49 -14.60 -11.79
N LEU A 16 -10.19 -14.55 -11.48
CA LEU A 16 -9.67 -15.00 -10.20
C LEU A 16 -10.17 -14.13 -9.04
N LEU A 17 -10.41 -12.84 -9.30
CA LEU A 17 -10.91 -11.91 -8.28
C LEU A 17 -12.35 -12.29 -7.88
N ASP A 18 -13.21 -12.58 -8.84
CA ASP A 18 -14.56 -13.12 -8.55
C ASP A 18 -14.50 -14.39 -7.71
N GLY A 19 -13.65 -15.33 -8.11
CA GLY A 19 -13.45 -16.59 -7.39
C GLY A 19 -12.99 -16.37 -5.95
N CYS A 20 -12.04 -15.46 -5.73
CA CYS A 20 -11.54 -15.09 -4.41
C CYS A 20 -12.65 -14.48 -3.54
N LEU A 21 -13.31 -13.43 -4.04
CA LEU A 21 -14.36 -12.71 -3.29
C LEU A 21 -15.54 -13.63 -2.95
N ARG A 22 -15.97 -14.48 -3.90
CA ARG A 22 -17.06 -15.44 -3.69
C ARG A 22 -16.73 -16.47 -2.60
N ASN A 23 -15.51 -17.01 -2.61
CA ASN A 23 -15.11 -18.00 -1.60
C ASN A 23 -14.89 -17.34 -0.24
N ALA A 24 -14.30 -16.13 -0.20
CA ALA A 24 -14.16 -15.35 1.02
C ALA A 24 -15.52 -15.04 1.65
N GLN A 25 -16.49 -14.59 0.84
CA GLN A 25 -17.86 -14.34 1.32
C GLN A 25 -18.50 -15.58 1.95
N LYS A 26 -18.36 -16.74 1.30
CA LYS A 26 -18.88 -18.01 1.84
C LYS A 26 -18.22 -18.43 3.15
N ALA A 27 -16.95 -18.12 3.30
CA ALA A 27 -16.16 -18.47 4.49
C ALA A 27 -16.19 -17.38 5.59
N GLY A 28 -16.85 -16.24 5.34
CA GLY A 28 -16.92 -15.14 6.29
C GLY A 28 -15.62 -14.33 6.41
N PHE A 29 -14.76 -14.35 5.38
CA PHE A 29 -13.52 -13.57 5.33
C PHE A 29 -13.75 -12.20 4.69
N GLU A 30 -12.98 -11.24 5.15
CA GLU A 30 -12.82 -9.94 4.51
C GLU A 30 -11.63 -9.97 3.54
N VAL A 31 -11.75 -9.23 2.44
CA VAL A 31 -10.73 -9.18 1.39
C VAL A 31 -10.26 -7.73 1.19
N ILE A 32 -8.97 -7.56 1.18
CA ILE A 32 -8.29 -6.32 0.82
C ILE A 32 -7.62 -6.54 -0.52
N VAL A 33 -7.90 -5.68 -1.49
CA VAL A 33 -7.45 -5.86 -2.87
C VAL A 33 -6.31 -4.91 -3.18
N GLY A 34 -5.21 -5.46 -3.72
CA GLY A 34 -4.08 -4.68 -4.22
C GLY A 34 -4.43 -3.98 -5.53
N LEU A 35 -3.86 -2.78 -5.71
CA LEU A 35 -3.92 -2.05 -6.97
C LEU A 35 -2.94 -2.65 -8.01
N ASN A 36 -2.68 -1.94 -9.11
CA ASN A 36 -1.68 -2.36 -10.10
C ASN A 36 -0.25 -2.30 -9.53
N PHE A 37 0.61 -3.14 -10.07
CA PHE A 37 2.04 -3.11 -9.80
C PHE A 37 2.84 -3.23 -11.11
N ASP A 38 3.98 -2.55 -11.18
CA ASP A 38 4.95 -2.63 -12.27
C ASP A 38 6.36 -2.87 -11.68
N GLU A 39 7.04 -3.92 -12.11
CA GLU A 39 8.35 -4.34 -11.59
C GLU A 39 9.45 -3.28 -11.74
N ARG A 40 9.26 -2.27 -12.59
CA ARG A 40 10.17 -1.12 -12.68
C ARG A 40 10.31 -0.37 -11.35
N TRP A 41 9.35 -0.55 -10.43
CA TRP A 41 9.41 0.01 -9.09
C TRP A 41 10.68 -0.37 -8.33
N TRP A 42 11.18 -1.59 -8.52
CA TRP A 42 12.38 -2.07 -7.85
C TRP A 42 13.67 -1.41 -8.34
N ASN A 43 13.60 -0.59 -9.37
CA ASN A 43 14.74 0.13 -9.91
C ASN A 43 14.47 1.66 -9.89
N THR A 44 14.90 2.32 -8.81
CA THR A 44 14.69 3.77 -8.62
C THR A 44 15.26 4.63 -9.75
N SER A 45 16.26 4.13 -10.50
CA SER A 45 16.77 4.85 -11.68
C SER A 45 15.76 4.94 -12.84
N LYS A 46 14.68 4.16 -12.77
CA LYS A 46 13.57 4.18 -13.74
C LYS A 46 12.40 5.06 -13.28
N TRP A 47 12.47 5.61 -12.07
CA TRP A 47 11.42 6.48 -11.57
C TRP A 47 11.52 7.85 -12.23
N THR A 48 10.48 8.22 -12.95
CA THR A 48 10.24 9.60 -13.38
C THR A 48 8.88 10.05 -12.82
N PRO A 49 8.69 11.35 -12.57
CA PRO A 49 7.39 11.85 -12.11
C PRO A 49 6.24 11.45 -13.03
N GLU A 50 6.47 11.45 -14.34
CA GLU A 50 5.49 11.06 -15.36
C GLU A 50 5.10 9.59 -15.21
N TRP A 51 6.09 8.69 -15.18
CA TRP A 51 5.84 7.26 -15.06
C TRP A 51 5.13 6.92 -13.75
N ILE A 52 5.56 7.50 -12.62
CA ILE A 52 4.91 7.28 -11.32
C ILE A 52 3.46 7.76 -11.38
N THR A 53 3.21 8.96 -11.92
CA THR A 53 1.85 9.49 -12.08
C THR A 53 0.99 8.58 -12.94
N GLU A 54 1.50 8.08 -14.07
CA GLU A 54 0.81 7.13 -14.95
C GLU A 54 0.42 5.85 -14.19
N GLN A 55 1.32 5.31 -13.35
CA GLN A 55 1.03 4.14 -12.54
C GLN A 55 -0.07 4.40 -11.50
N MET A 56 -0.05 5.56 -10.84
CA MET A 56 -1.10 5.92 -9.89
C MET A 56 -2.46 6.12 -10.59
N MET A 57 -2.46 6.75 -11.75
CA MET A 57 -3.68 6.91 -12.57
C MET A 57 -4.21 5.56 -13.08
N LEU A 58 -3.32 4.62 -13.39
CA LEU A 58 -3.73 3.24 -13.71
C LEU A 58 -4.37 2.56 -12.50
N GLY A 59 -3.78 2.71 -11.31
CA GLY A 59 -4.36 2.21 -10.06
C GLY A 59 -5.77 2.75 -9.80
N ASN A 60 -6.00 4.02 -10.07
CA ASN A 60 -7.32 4.65 -9.96
C ASN A 60 -8.35 4.01 -10.91
N ARG A 61 -7.96 3.72 -12.17
CA ARG A 61 -8.84 3.03 -13.14
C ARG A 61 -9.15 1.60 -12.70
N VAL A 62 -8.15 0.88 -12.18
CA VAL A 62 -8.30 -0.47 -11.60
C VAL A 62 -9.29 -0.43 -10.44
N ALA A 63 -9.12 0.49 -9.50
CA ALA A 63 -10.01 0.63 -8.35
C ALA A 63 -11.45 0.94 -8.76
N GLN A 64 -11.63 1.83 -9.75
CA GLN A 64 -12.95 2.16 -10.29
C GLN A 64 -13.61 0.92 -10.90
N GLU A 65 -12.92 0.21 -11.79
CA GLU A 65 -13.45 -0.98 -12.46
C GLU A 65 -13.79 -2.10 -11.47
N ILE A 66 -12.96 -2.32 -10.46
CA ILE A 66 -13.23 -3.29 -9.39
C ILE A 66 -14.44 -2.87 -8.57
N THR A 67 -14.56 -1.60 -8.22
CA THR A 67 -15.71 -1.09 -7.46
C THR A 67 -17.02 -1.30 -8.24
N GLU A 68 -17.04 -0.94 -9.53
CA GLU A 68 -18.21 -1.08 -10.39
C GLU A 68 -18.63 -2.53 -10.57
N ASN A 69 -17.66 -3.43 -10.75
CA ASN A 69 -17.96 -4.83 -11.12
C ASN A 69 -18.19 -5.77 -9.93
N TYR A 70 -17.59 -5.50 -8.76
CA TYR A 70 -17.54 -6.48 -7.67
C TYR A 70 -18.16 -6.00 -6.36
N ARG A 71 -18.14 -4.70 -6.05
CA ARG A 71 -18.55 -4.21 -4.73
C ARG A 71 -20.00 -4.56 -4.38
N SER A 72 -20.94 -4.34 -5.30
CA SER A 72 -22.34 -4.66 -5.09
C SER A 72 -22.63 -6.17 -5.03
N ARG A 73 -21.79 -6.97 -5.69
CA ARG A 73 -21.93 -8.43 -5.72
C ARG A 73 -21.43 -9.10 -4.44
N TYR A 74 -20.46 -8.45 -3.77
CA TYR A 74 -19.80 -8.95 -2.56
C TYR A 74 -19.85 -7.93 -1.42
N PRO A 75 -21.06 -7.53 -0.98
CA PRO A 75 -21.21 -6.53 0.08
C PRO A 75 -20.62 -7.08 1.39
N GLY A 76 -19.81 -6.25 2.03
CA GLY A 76 -19.16 -6.63 3.29
C GLY A 76 -17.91 -7.53 3.15
N THR A 77 -17.61 -8.05 1.96
CA THR A 77 -16.43 -8.88 1.70
C THR A 77 -15.26 -8.05 1.21
N LEU A 78 -15.46 -7.18 0.22
CA LEU A 78 -14.45 -6.20 -0.19
C LEU A 78 -14.38 -5.11 0.89
N LYS A 79 -13.27 -5.06 1.64
CA LYS A 79 -13.12 -4.22 2.84
C LYS A 79 -12.04 -3.17 2.77
N GLY A 80 -11.17 -3.24 1.79
CA GLY A 80 -10.09 -2.27 1.69
C GLY A 80 -9.27 -2.41 0.43
N TRP A 81 -8.35 -1.47 0.31
CA TRP A 81 -7.38 -1.38 -0.76
C TRP A 81 -5.97 -1.55 -0.19
N TYR A 82 -5.13 -2.30 -0.86
CA TYR A 82 -3.72 -2.41 -0.55
C TYR A 82 -2.92 -1.56 -1.54
N TRP A 83 -2.22 -0.56 -1.02
CA TRP A 83 -1.31 0.23 -1.82
C TRP A 83 0.00 -0.55 -1.96
N VAL A 84 0.18 -1.18 -3.10
CA VAL A 84 1.21 -2.21 -3.34
C VAL A 84 2.63 -1.68 -3.52
N TRP A 85 2.80 -0.37 -3.63
CA TRP A 85 4.07 0.29 -3.88
C TRP A 85 4.88 0.40 -2.59
N GLU A 86 5.74 -0.56 -2.36
CA GLU A 86 6.54 -0.63 -1.14
C GLU A 86 7.59 0.49 -1.12
N ILE A 87 7.57 1.31 -0.07
CA ILE A 87 8.53 2.38 0.15
C ILE A 87 9.57 1.91 1.15
N GLU A 88 10.82 1.80 0.69
CA GLU A 88 11.99 1.67 1.54
C GLU A 88 12.53 3.06 1.89
N ALA A 89 12.55 3.40 3.18
CA ALA A 89 12.92 4.74 3.63
C ALA A 89 14.34 5.18 3.24
N SER A 90 15.26 4.23 3.03
CA SER A 90 16.64 4.54 2.62
C SER A 90 16.71 5.30 1.28
N PHE A 91 15.75 5.07 0.37
CA PHE A 91 15.69 5.83 -0.89
C PHE A 91 15.49 7.33 -0.63
N ILE A 92 14.60 7.66 0.30
CA ILE A 92 14.28 9.05 0.66
C ILE A 92 15.39 9.67 1.52
N VAL A 93 16.00 8.89 2.42
CA VAL A 93 17.15 9.36 3.22
C VAL A 93 18.29 9.82 2.32
N ASN A 94 18.54 9.08 1.24
CA ASN A 94 19.63 9.39 0.28
C ASN A 94 19.22 10.41 -0.79
N SER A 95 17.92 10.59 -1.03
CA SER A 95 17.36 11.50 -2.05
C SER A 95 16.04 12.10 -1.53
N PRO A 96 16.13 13.17 -0.70
CA PRO A 96 14.94 13.74 -0.03
C PRO A 96 13.83 14.21 -0.99
N GLU A 97 14.19 14.60 -2.20
CA GLU A 97 13.26 14.98 -3.27
C GLU A 97 12.29 13.86 -3.66
N LEU A 98 12.68 12.60 -3.44
CA LEU A 98 11.80 11.45 -3.65
C LEU A 98 10.66 11.41 -2.63
N GLY A 99 10.83 12.01 -1.46
CA GLY A 99 9.79 12.06 -0.42
C GLY A 99 8.54 12.78 -0.92
N ASP A 100 8.71 13.97 -1.50
CA ASP A 100 7.58 14.75 -2.04
C ASP A 100 6.95 14.06 -3.25
N LEU A 101 7.78 13.46 -4.13
CA LEU A 101 7.30 12.70 -5.28
C LEU A 101 6.41 11.54 -4.83
N LEU A 102 6.84 10.77 -3.83
CA LEU A 102 6.11 9.61 -3.33
C LEU A 102 4.84 9.99 -2.56
N VAL A 103 4.87 11.09 -1.79
CA VAL A 103 3.67 11.63 -1.14
C VAL A 103 2.65 12.08 -2.18
N ASN A 104 3.07 12.80 -3.21
CA ASN A 104 2.17 13.21 -4.29
C ASN A 104 1.58 12.01 -5.03
N ALA A 105 2.39 10.99 -5.32
CA ALA A 105 1.94 9.75 -5.93
C ALA A 105 0.89 9.03 -5.07
N LEU A 106 1.18 8.86 -3.78
CA LEU A 106 0.26 8.26 -2.82
C LEU A 106 -1.08 9.04 -2.77
N ASN A 107 -1.03 10.36 -2.72
CA ASN A 107 -2.22 11.20 -2.65
C ASN A 107 -3.11 11.10 -3.89
N ILE A 108 -2.54 10.87 -5.08
CA ILE A 108 -3.34 10.59 -6.31
C ILE A 108 -4.26 9.39 -6.08
N ASN A 109 -3.77 8.32 -5.46
CA ASN A 109 -4.59 7.15 -5.16
C ASN A 109 -5.51 7.39 -3.96
N LEU A 110 -5.02 7.96 -2.85
CA LEU A 110 -5.82 8.21 -1.65
C LEU A 110 -7.05 9.07 -1.94
N ASP A 111 -6.90 10.15 -2.70
CA ASP A 111 -8.00 11.04 -3.09
C ASP A 111 -9.04 10.31 -3.95
N CYS A 112 -8.59 9.47 -4.87
CA CYS A 112 -9.48 8.69 -5.71
C CYS A 112 -10.24 7.64 -4.88
N LEU A 113 -9.53 6.86 -4.07
CA LEU A 113 -10.10 5.79 -3.26
C LEU A 113 -11.09 6.34 -2.21
N THR A 114 -10.78 7.48 -1.59
CA THR A 114 -11.67 8.15 -0.65
C THR A 114 -12.97 8.61 -1.30
N ARG A 115 -12.91 9.14 -2.53
CA ARG A 115 -14.14 9.50 -3.28
C ARG A 115 -14.94 8.28 -3.71
N LEU A 116 -14.25 7.24 -4.17
CA LEU A 116 -14.87 6.05 -4.77
C LEU A 116 -15.50 5.14 -3.71
N THR A 117 -14.82 4.99 -2.59
CA THR A 117 -15.15 4.05 -1.53
C THR A 117 -14.81 4.64 -0.15
N PRO A 118 -15.53 5.68 0.31
CA PRO A 118 -15.18 6.41 1.53
C PRO A 118 -15.21 5.54 2.80
N ASP A 119 -15.93 4.43 2.76
CA ASP A 119 -16.07 3.45 3.84
C ASP A 119 -15.03 2.33 3.82
N LEU A 120 -14.19 2.24 2.78
CA LEU A 120 -13.11 1.24 2.70
C LEU A 120 -11.79 1.86 3.13
N SER A 121 -11.01 1.10 3.93
CA SER A 121 -9.68 1.52 4.37
C SER A 121 -8.63 1.29 3.29
N VAL A 122 -7.58 2.11 3.33
CA VAL A 122 -6.35 1.87 2.56
C VAL A 122 -5.28 1.34 3.50
N ILE A 123 -4.55 0.30 3.08
CA ILE A 123 -3.41 -0.26 3.81
C ILE A 123 -2.13 0.19 3.13
N LEU A 124 -1.23 0.78 3.91
CA LEU A 124 0.15 1.04 3.57
C LEU A 124 1.05 0.07 4.31
N SER A 125 1.97 -0.59 3.61
CA SER A 125 2.87 -1.59 4.19
C SER A 125 4.33 -1.19 3.97
N PRO A 126 4.91 -0.37 4.87
CA PRO A 126 6.30 0.04 4.81
C PRO A 126 7.26 -1.15 4.83
N PHE A 127 8.28 -1.09 3.98
CA PHE A 127 9.39 -2.04 3.99
C PHE A 127 10.51 -1.55 4.91
N MET A 128 11.00 -2.40 5.80
CA MET A 128 12.05 -2.08 6.77
C MET A 128 13.36 -2.79 6.41
N ASN A 129 14.49 -2.07 6.50
CA ASN A 129 15.80 -2.62 6.16
C ASN A 129 16.89 -2.04 7.06
N SER A 130 17.33 -2.81 8.06
CA SER A 130 18.37 -2.39 9.02
C SER A 130 19.77 -2.32 8.42
N GLN A 131 19.97 -2.91 7.22
CA GLN A 131 21.24 -2.87 6.51
C GLN A 131 21.45 -1.53 5.77
N ARG A 132 20.36 -0.73 5.59
CA ARG A 132 20.41 0.49 4.76
C ARG A 132 20.07 1.78 5.52
N CYS A 133 19.32 1.71 6.61
CA CYS A 133 19.03 2.87 7.47
C CYS A 133 18.76 2.42 8.91
N THR A 134 18.70 3.39 9.83
CA THR A 134 18.33 3.12 11.23
C THR A 134 16.81 3.20 11.43
N ALA A 135 16.32 2.62 12.52
CA ALA A 135 14.91 2.70 12.90
C ALA A 135 14.42 4.17 13.03
N GLU A 136 15.27 5.05 13.56
CA GLU A 136 14.97 6.47 13.73
C GLU A 136 14.88 7.20 12.39
N ALA A 137 15.83 6.91 11.46
CA ALA A 137 15.80 7.48 10.11
C ALA A 137 14.57 7.03 9.33
N HIS A 138 14.25 5.73 9.40
CA HIS A 138 13.03 5.15 8.84
C HIS A 138 11.77 5.83 9.40
N ALA A 139 11.66 5.92 10.72
CA ALA A 139 10.53 6.57 11.38
C ALA A 139 10.41 8.05 11.00
N LYS A 140 11.51 8.78 10.90
CA LYS A 140 11.53 10.20 10.49
C LYS A 140 10.95 10.37 9.07
N VAL A 141 11.34 9.52 8.13
CA VAL A 141 10.82 9.53 6.75
C VAL A 141 9.32 9.26 6.75
N TRP A 142 8.90 8.16 7.39
CA TRP A 142 7.49 7.81 7.44
C TRP A 142 6.64 8.82 8.19
N GLY A 143 7.16 9.43 9.25
CA GLY A 143 6.50 10.55 9.91
C GLY A 143 6.30 11.76 8.99
N GLY A 144 7.21 12.00 8.05
CA GLY A 144 7.04 13.00 6.98
C GLY A 144 5.93 12.61 6.00
N ILE A 145 5.95 11.36 5.52
CA ILE A 145 4.93 10.83 4.60
C ILE A 145 3.55 10.90 5.27
N LEU A 146 3.39 10.37 6.47
CA LEU A 146 2.10 10.28 7.16
C LEU A 146 1.47 11.65 7.46
N ARG A 147 2.27 12.68 7.70
CA ARG A 147 1.76 14.06 7.91
C ARG A 147 1.26 14.74 6.64
N ASN A 148 1.75 14.32 5.48
CA ASN A 148 1.44 14.96 4.19
C ASN A 148 0.56 14.07 3.28
N ALA A 149 0.36 12.80 3.66
CA ALA A 149 -0.55 11.90 2.97
C ALA A 149 -2.02 12.20 3.34
N HIS A 150 -2.90 12.14 2.34
CA HIS A 150 -4.34 12.36 2.50
C HIS A 150 -5.06 11.13 3.07
N LEU A 151 -4.50 10.58 4.14
CA LEU A 151 -5.10 9.48 4.88
C LEU A 151 -6.38 9.94 5.59
N LYS A 152 -7.28 8.99 5.83
CA LYS A 152 -8.51 9.21 6.59
C LYS A 152 -8.58 8.31 7.82
N ASP A 153 -9.52 8.60 8.70
CA ASP A 153 -9.81 7.75 9.86
C ASP A 153 -10.12 6.31 9.40
N GLY A 154 -9.48 5.36 10.06
CA GLY A 154 -9.63 3.94 9.76
C GLY A 154 -8.66 3.39 8.72
N ASP A 155 -7.86 4.21 8.02
CA ASP A 155 -6.77 3.73 7.19
C ASP A 155 -5.71 3.01 8.06
N ILE A 156 -4.87 2.21 7.46
CA ILE A 156 -4.03 1.25 8.16
C ILE A 156 -2.57 1.43 7.73
N LEU A 157 -1.70 1.59 8.71
CA LEU A 157 -0.26 1.44 8.54
C LEU A 157 0.15 0.06 9.07
N ALA A 158 0.59 -0.82 8.18
CA ALA A 158 0.95 -2.21 8.48
C ALA A 158 2.39 -2.51 8.05
N PRO A 159 3.42 -1.99 8.76
CA PRO A 159 4.81 -2.25 8.38
C PRO A 159 5.12 -3.74 8.36
N GLN A 160 5.89 -4.16 7.37
CA GLN A 160 6.43 -5.52 7.25
C GLN A 160 7.54 -5.69 8.30
N ASP A 161 7.56 -6.82 8.99
CA ASP A 161 8.62 -7.09 9.98
C ASP A 161 9.97 -7.39 9.32
N CYS A 162 9.97 -7.72 8.04
CA CYS A 162 11.14 -7.99 7.19
C CYS A 162 12.11 -9.02 7.77
N VAL A 163 11.60 -9.94 8.59
CA VAL A 163 12.38 -11.03 9.19
C VAL A 163 12.52 -12.18 8.20
N GLY A 164 11.43 -12.60 7.57
CA GLY A 164 11.45 -13.66 6.56
C GLY A 164 12.32 -13.30 5.34
N SER A 165 12.31 -12.03 4.95
CA SER A 165 13.17 -11.50 3.88
C SER A 165 14.63 -11.27 4.31
N GLY A 166 14.97 -11.42 5.60
CA GLY A 166 16.32 -11.30 6.15
C GLY A 166 16.86 -9.87 6.26
N PHE A 167 16.01 -8.86 6.16
CA PHE A 167 16.42 -7.44 6.26
C PHE A 167 16.31 -6.87 7.67
N LEU A 168 15.58 -7.54 8.56
CA LEU A 168 15.59 -7.29 9.99
C LEU A 168 15.83 -8.60 10.74
N LYS A 169 16.48 -8.50 11.92
CA LYS A 169 16.55 -9.63 12.85
C LYS A 169 15.35 -9.61 13.79
N PRO A 170 14.87 -10.76 14.27
CA PRO A 170 13.73 -10.82 15.19
C PRO A 170 13.87 -9.90 16.42
N GLU A 171 15.08 -9.80 16.98
CA GLU A 171 15.39 -8.98 18.15
C GLU A 171 15.37 -7.47 17.87
N GLU A 172 15.45 -7.04 16.59
CA GLU A 172 15.41 -5.64 16.18
C GLU A 172 13.97 -5.14 15.99
N THR A 173 13.02 -6.02 15.68
CA THR A 173 11.64 -5.67 15.28
C THR A 173 10.95 -4.73 16.26
N ALA A 174 11.04 -5.03 17.56
CA ALA A 174 10.39 -4.22 18.58
C ALA A 174 10.85 -2.75 18.58
N GLN A 175 12.15 -2.48 18.34
CA GLN A 175 12.68 -1.13 18.24
C GLN A 175 12.11 -0.41 17.01
N TRP A 176 12.07 -1.07 15.86
CA TRP A 176 11.58 -0.49 14.61
C TRP A 176 10.10 -0.15 14.68
N PHE A 177 9.27 -1.09 15.16
CA PHE A 177 7.84 -0.86 15.35
C PHE A 177 7.57 0.27 16.34
N LYS A 178 8.32 0.32 17.47
CA LYS A 178 8.20 1.39 18.47
C LYS A 178 8.58 2.76 17.89
N ALA A 179 9.66 2.84 17.13
CA ALA A 179 10.10 4.09 16.50
C ALA A 179 9.04 4.60 15.50
N LEU A 180 8.48 3.69 14.68
CA LEU A 180 7.46 4.05 13.70
C LEU A 180 6.14 4.45 14.38
N ALA A 181 5.70 3.72 15.40
CA ALA A 181 4.50 4.06 16.16
C ALA A 181 4.56 5.47 16.79
N ALA A 182 5.75 5.90 17.21
CA ALA A 182 5.96 7.21 17.85
C ALA A 182 5.79 8.40 16.89
N VAL A 183 5.81 8.18 15.58
CA VAL A 183 5.69 9.25 14.56
C VAL A 183 4.32 9.27 13.87
N ILE A 184 3.42 8.37 14.23
CA ILE A 184 2.05 8.37 13.71
C ILE A 184 1.33 9.63 14.21
N PRO A 185 0.74 10.44 13.31
CA PRO A 185 0.01 11.64 13.72
C PRO A 185 -1.24 11.29 14.53
N ALA A 186 -1.66 12.19 15.43
CA ALA A 186 -2.86 12.00 16.22
C ALA A 186 -4.16 12.11 15.38
N SER A 187 -4.07 12.76 14.22
CA SER A 187 -5.16 12.89 13.25
C SER A 187 -4.58 12.91 11.82
N PRO A 188 -5.19 12.15 10.89
CA PRO A 188 -6.33 11.26 11.07
C PRO A 188 -6.00 10.09 12.02
N LYS A 189 -7.04 9.46 12.59
CA LYS A 189 -6.88 8.28 13.45
C LYS A 189 -6.72 7.02 12.60
N ILE A 190 -5.48 6.69 12.28
CA ILE A 190 -5.16 5.47 11.53
C ILE A 190 -4.91 4.29 12.48
N ASN A 191 -5.12 3.08 11.96
CA ASN A 191 -4.79 1.85 12.67
C ASN A 191 -3.32 1.48 12.43
N PHE A 192 -2.68 0.90 13.45
CA PHE A 192 -1.32 0.41 13.35
C PHE A 192 -1.30 -1.10 13.55
N TRP A 193 -0.94 -1.85 12.50
CA TRP A 193 -0.86 -3.30 12.49
C TRP A 193 0.58 -3.76 12.31
N ALA A 194 0.85 -5.03 12.55
CA ALA A 194 2.10 -5.68 12.18
C ALA A 194 1.83 -6.62 11.00
N ASN A 195 2.59 -6.48 9.92
CA ASN A 195 2.60 -7.42 8.82
C ASN A 195 3.77 -8.40 9.04
N ILE A 196 3.44 -9.62 9.45
CA ILE A 196 4.42 -10.64 9.82
C ILE A 196 4.75 -11.51 8.60
N GLU A 197 6.02 -11.58 8.24
CA GLU A 197 6.53 -12.48 7.21
C GLU A 197 6.68 -13.90 7.80
N SER A 198 6.06 -14.88 7.16
CA SER A 198 6.05 -16.29 7.60
C SER A 198 6.69 -17.23 6.57
N PHE A 199 7.59 -16.73 5.77
CA PHE A 199 8.37 -17.48 4.79
C PHE A 199 9.86 -17.45 5.13
N ASP A 200 10.62 -18.45 4.63
CA ASP A 200 12.08 -18.59 4.76
C ASP A 200 12.75 -18.31 3.41
#